data_27539b1d28c206d4dfbecbc8ee581646
#
_entry.id   27539b1d28c206d4dfbecbc8ee581646
#
_cell.length_a   1.000
_cell.length_b   1.000
_cell.length_c   1.000
_cell.angle_alpha   90.00
_cell.angle_beta   90.00
_cell.angle_gamma   90.00
#
_symmetry.space_group_name_H-M   'P 1'
#
loop_
_entity.id
_entity.type
_entity.pdbx_description
1 polymer ?
#
loop_
_entity_poly.entity_id
_entity_poly.type
_entity_poly.pdbx_seq_one_letter_code
_entity_poly.pdbx_strand_id
1 'polypeptide(L)'
;MHKSALGAALLTAALAMPASAQEVLTAVHAFPASLIYTQSFLEFVEKVNERGEGVVQIEVRGGPEAIGMFQQVDAVRSGVVDMAYQPGSFYAGAFPERDALVASNLTAVEARANGGIDLINEIHQEKMGLWYLGWFDSGVTYNLWTVNEPEFDADGNLSVDGIRLRGNSVYNAFFTDYLGAQVIDLP
;
A
#
# COMPACT_ATOMS: atom_id res chain seq x y z
N MET A 1 28.97 78.40 13.13
CA MET A 1 27.60 77.87 13.11
C MET A 1 27.58 76.60 12.22
N HIS A 2 27.76 75.45 12.79
CA HIS A 2 27.76 74.15 12.08
C HIS A 2 26.46 73.43 12.37
N LYS A 3 25.68 73.25 11.34
CA LYS A 3 24.43 72.44 11.43
C LYS A 3 24.77 71.02 10.98
N SER A 4 24.77 70.09 11.96
CA SER A 4 24.90 68.68 11.71
C SER A 4 23.52 68.13 11.35
N ALA A 5 23.38 67.60 10.13
CA ALA A 5 22.19 66.85 9.69
C ALA A 5 22.39 65.37 10.04
N LEU A 6 21.60 64.87 11.02
CA LEU A 6 21.52 63.43 11.34
C LEU A 6 20.58 62.75 10.32
N GLY A 7 21.14 61.94 9.45
CA GLY A 7 20.39 61.07 8.55
C GLY A 7 19.90 59.84 9.28
N ALA A 8 18.59 59.69 9.44
CA ALA A 8 17.97 58.48 9.98
C ALA A 8 17.92 57.40 8.88
N ALA A 9 18.78 56.37 9.00
CA ALA A 9 18.71 55.16 8.19
C ALA A 9 17.60 54.26 8.78
N LEU A 10 16.46 54.20 8.11
CA LEU A 10 15.43 53.16 8.39
C LEU A 10 15.93 51.81 7.89
N LEU A 11 16.36 50.95 8.82
CA LEU A 11 16.58 49.53 8.56
C LEU A 11 15.22 48.85 8.44
N THR A 12 14.77 48.61 7.22
CA THR A 12 13.66 47.70 6.95
C THR A 12 14.17 46.25 7.10
N ALA A 13 13.99 45.66 8.28
CA ALA A 13 14.16 44.25 8.50
C ALA A 13 13.04 43.52 7.73
N ALA A 14 13.34 43.03 6.54
CA ALA A 14 12.47 42.10 5.85
C ALA A 14 12.38 40.84 6.71
N LEU A 15 11.22 40.58 7.31
CA LEU A 15 10.87 39.30 7.93
C LEU A 15 10.86 38.25 6.82
N ALA A 16 12.00 37.59 6.59
CA ALA A 16 12.08 36.40 5.78
C ALA A 16 11.29 35.33 6.55
N MET A 17 10.01 35.13 6.20
CA MET A 17 9.28 33.94 6.61
C MET A 17 10.07 32.74 6.07
N PRO A 18 10.39 31.73 6.92
CA PRO A 18 10.96 30.50 6.39
C PRO A 18 9.95 29.92 5.39
N ALA A 19 10.31 29.90 4.13
CA ALA A 19 9.59 29.10 3.15
C ALA A 19 9.74 27.66 3.64
N SER A 20 8.64 27.04 4.10
CA SER A 20 8.62 25.60 4.37
C SER A 20 9.03 24.94 3.07
N ALA A 21 10.16 24.24 3.07
CA ALA A 21 10.53 23.44 1.91
C ALA A 21 9.45 22.37 1.72
N GLN A 22 8.98 22.23 0.49
CA GLN A 22 8.04 21.19 0.13
C GLN A 22 8.65 19.82 0.47
N GLU A 23 7.92 18.99 1.22
CA GLU A 23 8.33 17.63 1.54
C GLU A 23 8.16 16.75 0.31
N VAL A 24 9.17 15.94 -0.01
CA VAL A 24 9.11 14.99 -1.14
C VAL A 24 9.21 13.58 -0.59
N LEU A 25 8.13 12.82 -0.71
CA LEU A 25 8.06 11.42 -0.33
C LEU A 25 8.31 10.54 -1.54
N THR A 26 9.14 9.53 -1.39
CA THR A 26 9.40 8.52 -2.43
C THR A 26 8.48 7.33 -2.26
N ALA A 27 7.94 6.81 -3.37
CA ALA A 27 6.98 5.71 -3.36
C ALA A 27 7.32 4.62 -4.38
N VAL A 28 6.94 3.39 -4.05
CA VAL A 28 6.96 2.24 -4.97
C VAL A 28 5.61 1.53 -4.98
N HIS A 29 5.36 0.75 -6.04
CA HIS A 29 4.16 -0.07 -6.15
C HIS A 29 4.50 -1.52 -6.48
N ALA A 30 3.70 -2.46 -5.98
CA ALA A 30 4.00 -3.89 -6.08
C ALA A 30 3.77 -4.49 -7.46
N PHE A 31 2.89 -3.91 -8.26
CA PHE A 31 2.51 -4.46 -9.56
C PHE A 31 2.97 -3.57 -10.71
N PRO A 32 3.08 -4.10 -11.93
CA PRO A 32 3.35 -3.28 -13.11
C PRO A 32 2.37 -2.11 -13.25
N ALA A 33 2.85 -0.99 -13.77
CA ALA A 33 2.05 0.25 -13.94
C ALA A 33 0.79 0.07 -14.81
N SER A 34 0.75 -0.95 -15.66
CA SER A 34 -0.40 -1.25 -16.52
C SER A 34 -1.58 -1.92 -15.80
N LEU A 35 -1.40 -2.42 -14.58
CA LEU A 35 -2.48 -3.05 -13.83
C LEU A 35 -3.42 -2.01 -13.20
N ILE A 36 -4.71 -2.34 -13.18
CA ILE A 36 -5.77 -1.47 -12.65
C ILE A 36 -5.49 -1.04 -11.20
N TYR A 37 -4.96 -1.93 -10.36
CA TYR A 37 -4.58 -1.62 -8.98
C TYR A 37 -3.52 -0.52 -8.91
N THR A 38 -2.48 -0.61 -9.74
CA THR A 38 -1.44 0.41 -9.80
C THR A 38 -1.99 1.73 -10.34
N GLN A 39 -2.91 1.70 -11.31
CA GLN A 39 -3.55 2.90 -11.82
C GLN A 39 -4.30 3.66 -10.71
N SER A 40 -5.06 2.97 -9.86
CA SER A 40 -5.74 3.58 -8.70
C SER A 40 -4.74 4.28 -7.76
N PHE A 41 -3.59 3.66 -7.53
CA PHE A 41 -2.53 4.29 -6.73
C PHE A 41 -1.91 5.51 -7.43
N LEU A 42 -1.64 5.43 -8.72
CA LEU A 42 -1.08 6.56 -9.49
C LEU A 42 -2.05 7.75 -9.54
N GLU A 43 -3.35 7.50 -9.67
CA GLU A 43 -4.38 8.55 -9.54
C GLU A 43 -4.41 9.19 -8.14
N PHE A 44 -4.22 8.40 -7.10
CA PHE A 44 -4.07 8.92 -5.74
C PHE A 44 -2.85 9.84 -5.65
N VAL A 45 -1.70 9.41 -6.17
CA VAL A 45 -0.46 10.22 -6.18
C VAL A 45 -0.68 11.53 -6.92
N GLU A 46 -1.31 11.50 -8.09
CA GLU A 46 -1.64 12.71 -8.85
C GLU A 46 -2.48 13.69 -8.03
N LYS A 47 -3.55 13.20 -7.39
CA LYS A 47 -4.42 14.02 -6.54
C LYS A 47 -3.72 14.59 -5.31
N VAL A 48 -2.79 13.82 -4.70
CA VAL A 48 -1.98 14.32 -3.58
C VAL A 48 -1.03 15.41 -4.07
N ASN A 49 -0.37 15.19 -5.20
CA ASN A 49 0.58 16.14 -5.77
C ASN A 49 -0.09 17.45 -6.19
N GLU A 50 -1.30 17.37 -6.76
CA GLU A 50 -2.09 18.54 -7.13
C GLU A 50 -2.53 19.35 -5.89
N ARG A 51 -3.06 18.67 -4.86
CA ARG A 51 -3.59 19.33 -3.66
C ARG A 51 -2.51 19.72 -2.65
N GLY A 52 -1.38 19.04 -2.69
CA GLY A 52 -0.25 19.21 -1.79
C GLY A 52 0.83 20.13 -2.34
N GLU A 53 0.57 20.88 -3.43
CA GLU A 53 1.56 21.80 -4.00
C GLU A 53 2.11 22.78 -2.95
N GLY A 54 3.42 22.85 -2.85
CA GLY A 54 4.13 23.66 -1.85
C GLY A 54 4.17 23.06 -0.43
N VAL A 55 3.52 21.92 -0.17
CA VAL A 55 3.48 21.23 1.12
C VAL A 55 4.11 19.84 1.02
N VAL A 56 3.57 19.00 0.15
CA VAL A 56 4.01 17.61 -0.02
C VAL A 56 3.88 17.17 -1.47
N GLN A 57 4.84 16.36 -1.91
CA GLN A 57 4.82 15.70 -3.21
C GLN A 57 5.18 14.22 -3.03
N ILE A 58 4.61 13.36 -3.85
CA ILE A 58 4.97 11.95 -3.93
C ILE A 58 5.67 11.69 -5.25
N GLU A 59 6.90 11.21 -5.18
CA GLU A 59 7.69 10.80 -6.33
C GLU A 59 7.69 9.27 -6.45
N VAL A 60 7.01 8.73 -7.47
CA VAL A 60 6.97 7.29 -7.72
C VAL A 60 8.28 6.84 -8.36
N ARG A 61 9.02 5.97 -7.67
CA ARG A 61 10.32 5.44 -8.11
C ARG A 61 10.18 4.25 -9.06
N GLY A 62 9.01 3.64 -9.14
CA GLY A 62 8.70 2.53 -10.03
C GLY A 62 7.97 1.38 -9.33
N GLY A 63 7.91 0.26 -10.02
CA GLY A 63 7.25 -0.96 -9.60
C GLY A 63 8.23 -2.07 -9.18
N PRO A 64 7.87 -3.34 -9.48
CA PRO A 64 8.71 -4.50 -9.14
C PRO A 64 10.06 -4.52 -9.86
N GLU A 65 10.23 -3.73 -10.91
CA GLU A 65 11.50 -3.52 -11.61
C GLU A 65 12.46 -2.64 -10.83
N ALA A 66 11.96 -1.74 -9.99
CA ALA A 66 12.76 -0.88 -9.12
C ALA A 66 13.11 -1.59 -7.80
N ILE A 67 12.11 -2.13 -7.13
CA ILE A 67 12.26 -2.92 -5.90
C ILE A 67 11.32 -4.12 -6.00
N GLY A 68 11.86 -5.33 -5.86
CA GLY A 68 11.06 -6.55 -5.92
C GLY A 68 9.89 -6.52 -4.93
N MET A 69 8.71 -6.98 -5.36
CA MET A 69 7.44 -6.81 -4.65
C MET A 69 7.46 -7.31 -3.18
N PHE A 70 8.21 -8.37 -2.89
CA PHE A 70 8.33 -8.91 -1.52
C PHE A 70 9.38 -8.18 -0.66
N GLN A 71 10.17 -7.27 -1.24
CA GLN A 71 11.20 -6.48 -0.56
C GLN A 71 10.75 -5.05 -0.27
N GLN A 72 9.63 -4.61 -0.82
CA GLN A 72 9.20 -3.22 -0.73
C GLN A 72 8.90 -2.77 0.72
N VAL A 73 8.29 -3.62 1.54
CA VAL A 73 8.05 -3.31 2.95
C VAL A 73 9.35 -3.14 3.72
N ASP A 74 10.34 -4.00 3.47
CA ASP A 74 11.65 -3.86 4.13
C ASP A 74 12.40 -2.62 3.63
N ALA A 75 12.19 -2.22 2.38
CA ALA A 75 12.73 -0.97 1.84
C ALA A 75 12.12 0.26 2.54
N VAL A 76 10.81 0.25 2.84
CA VAL A 76 10.19 1.31 3.64
C VAL A 76 10.72 1.29 5.08
N ARG A 77 10.79 0.13 5.71
CA ARG A 77 11.31 -0.01 7.09
C ARG A 77 12.75 0.47 7.26
N SER A 78 13.56 0.30 6.23
CA SER A 78 14.97 0.74 6.22
C SER A 78 15.18 2.16 5.70
N GLY A 79 14.12 2.85 5.28
CA GLY A 79 14.19 4.22 4.77
C GLY A 79 14.79 4.34 3.37
N VAL A 80 14.80 3.28 2.59
CA VAL A 80 15.22 3.32 1.17
C VAL A 80 14.16 4.04 0.33
N VAL A 81 12.89 3.86 0.67
CA VAL A 81 11.75 4.63 0.17
C VAL A 81 10.83 4.97 1.33
N ASP A 82 9.98 5.99 1.18
CA ASP A 82 9.13 6.47 2.26
C ASP A 82 7.79 5.73 2.31
N MET A 83 7.31 5.19 1.19
CA MET A 83 6.04 4.49 1.14
C MET A 83 6.00 3.41 0.05
N ALA A 84 5.12 2.42 0.27
CA ALA A 84 4.85 1.36 -0.69
C ALA A 84 3.35 1.12 -0.81
N TYR A 85 2.88 0.93 -2.04
CA TYR A 85 1.55 0.44 -2.34
C TYR A 85 1.61 -1.04 -2.70
N GLN A 86 1.09 -1.90 -1.84
CA GLN A 86 1.16 -3.35 -2.03
C GLN A 86 0.13 -4.14 -1.23
N PRO A 87 -0.21 -5.36 -1.66
CA PRO A 87 -1.02 -6.27 -0.88
C PRO A 87 -0.33 -6.70 0.42
N GLY A 88 -1.09 -6.80 1.49
CA GLY A 88 -0.61 -7.32 2.77
C GLY A 88 -0.03 -8.73 2.69
N SER A 89 -0.50 -9.55 1.73
CA SER A 89 0.01 -10.90 1.51
C SER A 89 1.51 -10.97 1.17
N PHE A 90 2.10 -9.87 0.71
CA PHE A 90 3.52 -9.84 0.35
C PHE A 90 4.45 -9.69 1.57
N TYR A 91 3.91 -9.34 2.72
CA TYR A 91 4.64 -9.27 3.99
C TYR A 91 3.95 -10.07 5.12
N ALA A 92 3.22 -11.12 4.74
CA ALA A 92 2.46 -11.97 5.65
C ALA A 92 3.27 -12.54 6.83
N GLY A 93 4.53 -12.87 6.60
CA GLY A 93 5.41 -13.39 7.63
C GLY A 93 5.71 -12.39 8.75
N ALA A 94 5.70 -11.08 8.43
CA ALA A 94 5.91 -10.02 9.40
C ALA A 94 4.59 -9.51 10.02
N PHE A 95 3.49 -9.64 9.30
CA PHE A 95 2.19 -9.08 9.69
C PHE A 95 1.02 -10.01 9.33
N PRO A 96 0.77 -11.08 10.09
CA PRO A 96 -0.34 -12.00 9.83
C PRO A 96 -1.73 -11.36 10.03
N GLU A 97 -1.87 -10.32 10.86
CA GLU A 97 -3.14 -9.61 11.13
C GLU A 97 -3.75 -8.95 9.90
N ARG A 98 -3.00 -8.78 8.83
CA ARG A 98 -3.52 -8.29 7.54
C ARG A 98 -4.71 -9.10 7.02
N ASP A 99 -4.80 -10.37 7.41
CA ASP A 99 -5.89 -11.26 6.99
C ASP A 99 -7.26 -10.81 7.52
N ALA A 100 -7.28 -9.99 8.58
CA ALA A 100 -8.51 -9.38 9.07
C ALA A 100 -9.16 -8.47 8.01
N LEU A 101 -8.36 -7.79 7.17
CA LEU A 101 -8.88 -6.98 6.06
C LEU A 101 -9.39 -7.86 4.91
N VAL A 102 -8.65 -8.92 4.56
CA VAL A 102 -9.04 -9.83 3.48
C VAL A 102 -10.31 -10.63 3.82
N ALA A 103 -10.43 -11.07 5.07
CA ALA A 103 -11.59 -11.81 5.55
C ALA A 103 -12.79 -10.92 5.91
N SER A 104 -12.65 -9.60 5.77
CA SER A 104 -13.70 -8.63 6.13
C SER A 104 -14.75 -8.50 5.03
N ASN A 105 -16.02 -8.43 5.43
CA ASN A 105 -17.12 -8.03 4.55
C ASN A 105 -17.30 -6.51 4.45
N LEU A 106 -16.47 -5.74 5.15
CA LEU A 106 -16.53 -4.27 5.17
C LEU A 106 -15.85 -3.69 3.93
N THR A 107 -16.35 -2.57 3.50
CA THR A 107 -15.61 -1.70 2.57
C THR A 107 -14.51 -0.93 3.31
N ALA A 108 -13.54 -0.38 2.59
CA ALA A 108 -12.49 0.46 3.17
C ALA A 108 -13.06 1.68 3.91
N VAL A 109 -14.18 2.23 3.42
CA VAL A 109 -14.87 3.37 4.05
C VAL A 109 -15.49 2.97 5.40
N GLU A 110 -16.18 1.83 5.44
CA GLU A 110 -16.77 1.30 6.68
C GLU A 110 -15.69 0.90 7.70
N ALA A 111 -14.62 0.24 7.24
CA ALA A 111 -13.49 -0.13 8.10
C ALA A 111 -12.79 1.10 8.71
N ARG A 112 -12.74 2.21 7.97
CA ARG A 112 -12.25 3.49 8.50
C ARG A 112 -13.23 4.10 9.50
N ALA A 113 -14.52 4.10 9.18
CA ALA A 113 -15.54 4.73 10.01
C ALA A 113 -15.74 4.02 11.36
N ASN A 114 -15.50 2.71 11.44
CA ASN A 114 -15.65 1.93 12.68
C ASN A 114 -14.35 1.75 13.48
N GLY A 115 -13.23 2.38 13.07
CA GLY A 115 -11.93 2.31 13.73
C GLY A 115 -11.07 1.10 13.36
N GLY A 116 -11.53 0.24 12.44
CA GLY A 116 -10.76 -0.94 12.00
C GLY A 116 -9.42 -0.59 11.35
N ILE A 117 -9.39 0.48 10.56
CA ILE A 117 -8.15 0.97 9.94
C ILE A 117 -7.19 1.52 10.99
N ASP A 118 -7.70 2.20 12.02
CA ASP A 118 -6.87 2.74 13.09
C ASP A 118 -6.23 1.62 13.90
N LEU A 119 -6.99 0.55 14.22
CA LEU A 119 -6.48 -0.63 14.89
C LEU A 119 -5.39 -1.34 14.08
N ILE A 120 -5.60 -1.53 12.78
CA ILE A 120 -4.60 -2.11 11.88
C ILE A 120 -3.34 -1.23 11.84
N ASN A 121 -3.49 0.10 11.85
CA ASN A 121 -2.37 1.02 11.90
C ASN A 121 -1.60 0.92 13.24
N GLU A 122 -2.27 0.84 14.38
CA GLU A 122 -1.63 0.62 15.69
C GLU A 122 -0.76 -0.63 15.68
N ILE A 123 -1.28 -1.75 15.18
CA ILE A 123 -0.55 -3.01 15.09
C ILE A 123 0.65 -2.90 14.13
N HIS A 124 0.51 -2.21 12.99
CA HIS A 124 1.63 -1.94 12.08
C HIS A 124 2.75 -1.15 12.76
N GLN A 125 2.39 -0.11 13.52
CA GLN A 125 3.37 0.69 14.26
C GLN A 125 4.08 -0.15 15.32
N GLU A 126 3.34 -0.94 16.11
CA GLU A 126 3.89 -1.78 17.17
C GLU A 126 4.84 -2.85 16.64
N LYS A 127 4.44 -3.58 15.59
CA LYS A 127 5.19 -4.73 15.07
C LYS A 127 6.26 -4.36 14.04
N MET A 128 6.05 -3.33 13.28
CA MET A 128 6.86 -3.03 12.10
C MET A 128 7.48 -1.64 12.12
N GLY A 129 7.01 -0.75 13.00
CA GLY A 129 7.42 0.65 13.01
C GLY A 129 6.92 1.43 11.78
N LEU A 130 5.86 0.97 11.14
CA LEU A 130 5.29 1.54 9.92
C LEU A 130 3.91 2.13 10.18
N TRP A 131 3.54 3.13 9.38
CA TRP A 131 2.20 3.68 9.33
C TRP A 131 1.40 3.02 8.22
N TYR A 132 0.21 2.50 8.56
CA TYR A 132 -0.77 2.01 7.60
C TYR A 132 -1.70 3.17 7.21
N LEU A 133 -1.46 3.78 6.05
CA LEU A 133 -2.17 4.98 5.62
C LEU A 133 -3.60 4.72 5.20
N GLY A 134 -3.90 3.54 4.67
CA GLY A 134 -5.24 3.20 4.26
C GLY A 134 -5.34 1.94 3.43
N TRP A 135 -6.59 1.54 3.21
CA TRP A 135 -6.96 0.37 2.41
C TRP A 135 -7.47 0.82 1.05
N PHE A 136 -6.75 0.44 0.00
CA PHE A 136 -7.17 0.59 -1.40
C PHE A 136 -7.85 -0.67 -1.90
N ASP A 137 -8.64 -0.54 -2.97
CA ASP A 137 -9.17 -1.65 -3.75
C ASP A 137 -9.97 -2.67 -2.91
N SER A 138 -10.79 -2.18 -1.98
CA SER A 138 -11.74 -3.02 -1.24
C SER A 138 -12.84 -3.57 -2.17
N GLY A 139 -13.40 -4.73 -1.82
CA GLY A 139 -14.43 -5.39 -2.61
C GLY A 139 -13.88 -6.23 -3.77
N VAL A 140 -12.59 -6.49 -3.80
CA VAL A 140 -11.97 -7.41 -4.77
C VAL A 140 -12.43 -8.83 -4.47
N THR A 141 -12.85 -9.55 -5.52
CA THR A 141 -13.18 -10.97 -5.45
C THR A 141 -12.13 -11.80 -6.16
N TYR A 142 -11.86 -12.99 -5.62
CA TYR A 142 -10.95 -13.95 -6.22
C TYR A 142 -11.71 -15.00 -7.00
N ASN A 143 -11.19 -15.37 -8.15
CA ASN A 143 -11.77 -16.40 -9.00
C ASN A 143 -10.72 -17.48 -9.26
N LEU A 144 -11.16 -18.73 -9.33
CA LEU A 144 -10.34 -19.85 -9.74
C LEU A 144 -10.43 -20.02 -11.25
N TRP A 145 -9.28 -20.05 -11.91
CA TRP A 145 -9.16 -20.32 -13.34
C TRP A 145 -8.48 -21.64 -13.57
N THR A 146 -9.06 -22.48 -14.40
CA THR A 146 -8.53 -23.79 -14.77
C THR A 146 -8.19 -23.83 -16.24
N VAL A 147 -7.16 -24.61 -16.62
CA VAL A 147 -6.78 -24.80 -18.04
C VAL A 147 -7.79 -25.69 -18.76
N ASN A 148 -8.26 -26.71 -18.05
CA ASN A 148 -9.30 -27.63 -18.53
C ASN A 148 -10.64 -27.29 -17.90
N GLU A 149 -11.72 -27.83 -18.48
CA GLU A 149 -13.04 -27.73 -17.89
C GLU A 149 -13.02 -28.32 -16.47
N PRO A 150 -13.54 -27.61 -15.46
CA PRO A 150 -13.53 -28.10 -14.07
C PRO A 150 -14.46 -29.29 -13.93
N GLU A 151 -14.02 -30.29 -13.17
CA GLU A 151 -14.83 -31.44 -12.80
C GLU A 151 -15.53 -31.19 -11.47
N PHE A 152 -16.72 -31.79 -11.30
CA PHE A 152 -17.50 -31.68 -10.09
C PHE A 152 -17.84 -33.09 -9.58
N ASP A 153 -17.87 -33.26 -8.27
CA ASP A 153 -18.30 -34.51 -7.64
C ASP A 153 -19.83 -34.67 -7.71
N ALA A 154 -20.33 -35.80 -7.17
CA ALA A 154 -21.78 -36.10 -7.18
C ALA A 154 -22.61 -35.10 -6.36
N ASP A 155 -22.01 -34.39 -5.43
CA ASP A 155 -22.62 -33.36 -4.58
C ASP A 155 -22.51 -31.95 -5.18
N GLY A 156 -21.86 -31.82 -6.33
CA GLY A 156 -21.67 -30.55 -7.02
C GLY A 156 -20.49 -29.73 -6.52
N ASN A 157 -19.59 -30.31 -5.72
CA ASN A 157 -18.37 -29.62 -5.31
C ASN A 157 -17.29 -29.76 -6.38
N LEU A 158 -16.45 -28.72 -6.49
CA LEU A 158 -15.31 -28.73 -7.39
C LEU A 158 -14.33 -29.87 -7.01
N SER A 159 -14.08 -30.78 -7.96
CA SER A 159 -13.02 -31.78 -7.84
C SER A 159 -11.68 -31.17 -8.20
N VAL A 160 -10.71 -31.34 -7.32
CA VAL A 160 -9.33 -30.84 -7.53
C VAL A 160 -8.30 -31.98 -7.52
N ASP A 161 -8.75 -33.22 -7.62
CA ASP A 161 -7.89 -34.40 -7.65
C ASP A 161 -6.88 -34.31 -8.80
N GLY A 162 -5.58 -34.44 -8.44
CA GLY A 162 -4.49 -34.36 -9.40
C GLY A 162 -4.20 -32.97 -9.96
N ILE A 163 -4.95 -31.94 -9.54
CA ILE A 163 -4.76 -30.56 -9.97
C ILE A 163 -3.78 -29.86 -9.03
N ARG A 164 -2.79 -29.19 -9.60
CA ARG A 164 -1.90 -28.29 -8.87
C ARG A 164 -2.43 -26.87 -9.00
N LEU A 165 -2.77 -26.26 -7.86
CA LEU A 165 -3.26 -24.88 -7.80
C LEU A 165 -2.13 -23.93 -7.44
N ARG A 166 -2.10 -22.76 -8.09
CA ARG A 166 -1.30 -21.65 -7.62
C ARG A 166 -1.93 -21.09 -6.35
N GLY A 167 -1.16 -21.06 -5.29
CA GLY A 167 -1.62 -20.60 -3.98
C GLY A 167 -1.22 -19.17 -3.63
N ASN A 168 -1.78 -18.76 -2.54
CA ASN A 168 -1.39 -17.58 -1.78
C ASN A 168 -1.81 -17.84 -0.32
N SER A 169 -1.03 -17.37 0.62
CA SER A 169 -1.26 -17.58 2.07
C SER A 169 -2.69 -17.25 2.54
N VAL A 170 -3.38 -16.35 1.84
CA VAL A 170 -4.77 -15.96 2.18
C VAL A 170 -5.78 -17.10 2.00
N TYR A 171 -5.63 -17.93 0.95
CA TYR A 171 -6.61 -18.96 0.61
C TYR A 171 -6.02 -20.37 0.51
N ASN A 172 -4.74 -20.56 0.83
CA ASN A 172 -4.11 -21.89 0.81
C ASN A 172 -4.86 -22.90 1.68
N ALA A 173 -5.23 -22.53 2.90
CA ALA A 173 -5.97 -23.42 3.79
C ALA A 173 -7.32 -23.87 3.19
N PHE A 174 -8.02 -23.00 2.47
CA PHE A 174 -9.23 -23.39 1.75
C PHE A 174 -8.93 -24.42 0.67
N PHE A 175 -7.87 -24.24 -0.10
CA PHE A 175 -7.49 -25.18 -1.15
C PHE A 175 -6.98 -26.51 -0.60
N THR A 176 -6.12 -26.50 0.44
CA THR A 176 -5.51 -27.72 0.98
C THR A 176 -6.45 -28.45 1.92
N ASP A 177 -7.05 -27.77 2.89
CA ASP A 177 -7.74 -28.38 4.00
C ASP A 177 -9.22 -28.67 3.68
N TYR A 178 -9.84 -27.81 2.85
CA TYR A 178 -11.24 -27.98 2.47
C TYR A 178 -11.38 -28.71 1.13
N LEU A 179 -10.64 -28.32 0.09
CA LEU A 179 -10.72 -28.95 -1.23
C LEU A 179 -9.78 -30.14 -1.41
N GLY A 180 -8.78 -30.34 -0.56
CA GLY A 180 -7.79 -31.41 -0.70
C GLY A 180 -6.79 -31.21 -1.84
N ALA A 181 -6.64 -29.98 -2.34
CA ALA A 181 -5.77 -29.67 -3.47
C ALA A 181 -4.29 -29.67 -3.11
N GLN A 182 -3.45 -29.92 -4.11
CA GLN A 182 -2.02 -29.63 -4.02
C GLN A 182 -1.75 -28.16 -4.39
N VAL A 183 -1.21 -27.40 -3.45
CA VAL A 183 -0.95 -25.97 -3.65
C VAL A 183 0.54 -25.70 -3.86
N ILE A 184 0.85 -24.82 -4.80
CA ILE A 184 2.19 -24.31 -5.04
C ILE A 184 2.15 -22.79 -4.92
N ASP A 185 2.94 -22.25 -4.00
CA ASP A 185 3.11 -20.81 -3.87
C ASP A 185 4.05 -20.32 -4.97
N LEU A 186 3.54 -19.43 -5.80
CA LEU A 186 4.28 -18.76 -6.86
C LEU A 186 4.10 -17.25 -6.69
N PRO A 187 5.15 -16.48 -6.99
CA PRO A 187 5.07 -15.02 -6.99
C PRO A 187 4.10 -14.48 -8.05
#